data_a4694ad121c2bb10408589f400033b77
#
_entry.id   a4694ad121c2bb10408589f400033b77
#
_cell.length_a   1.000
_cell.length_b   1.000
_cell.length_c   1.000
_cell.angle_alpha   90.00
_cell.angle_beta   90.00
_cell.angle_gamma   90.00
#
_symmetry.space_group_name_H-M   'P 1'
#
loop_
_entity.id
_entity.type
_entity.pdbx_description
1 polymer ?
#
loop_
_entity_poly.entity_id
_entity_poly.type
_entity_poly.pdbx_seq_one_letter_code
_entity_poly.pdbx_strand_id
1 'polypeptide(L)'
;MYTLAESGTNKTGQNHIVVNGEGSDLSKKEALKGRAKRKTITQVMMLRLIEVAQENGEPELETSYWNTYYCQQNIITADGRLYGKYCKNRFCTLCCSIRKAEMINKYYPVMKKWKEPYFLTLTVKSCNAYNLPRYIKKFTQGIQRITAKHRKRYQRGQGRKLIGVRSLECNFNPKTKKYNPHFHIITKDKYTAEVLLAEWLQLWTSRYANRRAQDIRKVTDLENGLVEIIKYGSKIFTEPDLKNKQKETNTAQIYVKALDTILTAMKGKRIFDRFGFDLPQQTKKQKYSAKLLSKYHEWEYNPKISDWENSATGELLSGYEMPSHLQALLEHNVNDNLY
;
A
#
# COMPACT_ATOMS: atom_id res chain seq x y z
N MET A 1 -7.71 -5.22 13.18
CA MET A 1 -6.36 -5.40 13.74
C MET A 1 -6.16 -6.90 13.85
N TYR A 2 -5.51 -7.50 12.87
CA TYR A 2 -5.22 -8.94 12.88
C TYR A 2 -3.97 -9.14 13.72
N THR A 3 -4.12 -9.77 14.85
CA THR A 3 -3.03 -10.12 15.75
C THR A 3 -2.71 -11.60 15.62
N LEU A 4 -1.47 -11.89 15.72
CA LEU A 4 -0.66 -13.08 15.68
C LEU A 4 -1.36 -14.37 16.16
N ALA A 5 -1.08 -15.48 15.47
CA ALA A 5 -1.07 -16.78 16.11
C ALA A 5 0.27 -16.85 16.89
N GLU A 6 0.20 -16.89 18.18
CA GLU A 6 1.34 -17.19 19.05
C GLU A 6 1.26 -18.66 19.44
N SER A 7 2.32 -19.41 19.19
CA SER A 7 2.46 -20.74 19.75
C SER A 7 2.95 -20.62 21.19
N GLY A 8 2.12 -21.04 22.12
CA GLY A 8 2.49 -21.19 23.54
C GLY A 8 2.52 -22.66 23.92
N THR A 9 3.50 -23.07 24.71
CA THR A 9 3.50 -24.40 25.35
C THR A 9 2.88 -24.33 26.73
N ASN A 10 1.92 -25.21 27.02
CA ASN A 10 1.42 -25.40 28.39
C ASN A 10 2.45 -26.15 29.23
N LYS A 11 2.24 -26.13 30.57
CA LYS A 11 2.94 -27.01 31.54
C LYS A 11 2.86 -28.51 31.21
N THR A 12 1.99 -28.92 30.33
CA THR A 12 1.78 -30.31 29.84
C THR A 12 2.46 -30.61 28.52
N GLY A 13 3.24 -29.66 27.94
CA GLY A 13 3.96 -29.87 26.67
C GLY A 13 3.11 -29.88 25.41
N GLN A 14 1.81 -29.58 25.49
CA GLN A 14 0.94 -29.44 24.30
C GLN A 14 1.08 -28.04 23.71
N ASN A 15 1.32 -27.98 22.42
CA ASN A 15 1.33 -26.73 21.67
C ASN A 15 -0.11 -26.19 21.54
N HIS A 16 -0.35 -25.02 22.10
CA HIS A 16 -1.61 -24.32 21.90
C HIS A 16 -1.39 -23.15 20.93
N ILE A 17 -2.18 -23.15 19.87
CA ILE A 17 -2.21 -22.02 18.93
C ILE A 17 -3.30 -21.05 19.40
N VAL A 18 -2.87 -19.86 19.81
CA VAL A 18 -3.79 -18.77 20.17
C VAL A 18 -4.01 -17.91 18.93
N VAL A 19 -5.26 -17.91 18.43
CA VAL A 19 -5.65 -17.11 17.28
C VAL A 19 -6.36 -15.86 17.77
N ASN A 20 -5.78 -14.70 17.50
CA ASN A 20 -6.38 -13.40 17.79
C ASN A 20 -6.89 -12.75 16.50
N GLY A 21 -8.19 -12.58 16.36
CA GLY A 21 -8.86 -11.85 15.29
C GLY A 21 -9.69 -12.72 14.33
N GLU A 22 -10.43 -12.07 13.42
CA GLU A 22 -11.18 -12.72 12.36
C GLU A 22 -10.23 -13.13 11.24
N GLY A 23 -10.16 -14.44 10.92
CA GLY A 23 -9.41 -14.95 9.78
C GLY A 23 -9.97 -14.48 8.42
N SER A 24 -9.21 -14.65 7.37
CA SER A 24 -9.69 -14.43 6.00
C SER A 24 -10.49 -15.61 5.51
N ASP A 25 -11.58 -15.36 4.79
CA ASP A 25 -12.43 -16.38 4.19
C ASP A 25 -11.66 -17.23 3.15
N LEU A 26 -11.78 -18.56 3.26
CA LEU A 26 -11.15 -19.53 2.37
C LEU A 26 -12.04 -19.93 1.18
N SER A 27 -13.32 -19.56 1.17
CA SER A 27 -14.28 -20.03 0.17
C SER A 27 -13.97 -19.59 -1.26
N LYS A 28 -13.11 -18.57 -1.45
CA LYS A 28 -12.81 -17.97 -2.74
C LYS A 28 -11.42 -18.36 -3.24
N LYS A 29 -11.32 -19.43 -4.04
CA LYS A 29 -10.06 -19.91 -4.66
C LYS A 29 -9.28 -18.78 -5.37
N GLU A 30 -9.94 -17.91 -6.13
CA GLU A 30 -9.29 -16.79 -6.80
C GLU A 30 -8.67 -15.77 -5.82
N ALA A 31 -9.26 -15.59 -4.65
CA ALA A 31 -8.67 -14.75 -3.61
C ALA A 31 -7.40 -15.38 -3.02
N LEU A 32 -7.36 -16.71 -2.88
CA LEU A 32 -6.19 -17.47 -2.43
C LEU A 32 -5.07 -17.43 -3.48
N LYS A 33 -5.36 -17.69 -4.76
CA LYS A 33 -4.40 -17.52 -5.87
C LYS A 33 -3.84 -16.10 -5.90
N GLY A 34 -4.70 -15.09 -5.76
CA GLY A 34 -4.26 -13.70 -5.67
C GLY A 34 -3.40 -13.41 -4.42
N ARG A 35 -3.58 -14.16 -3.33
CA ARG A 35 -2.71 -14.09 -2.15
C ARG A 35 -1.35 -14.72 -2.43
N ALA A 36 -1.29 -15.91 -3.02
CA ALA A 36 -0.07 -16.60 -3.40
C ALA A 36 0.76 -15.73 -4.37
N LYS A 37 0.14 -15.21 -5.43
CA LYS A 37 0.78 -14.25 -6.35
C LYS A 37 1.42 -13.07 -5.60
N ARG A 38 0.70 -12.46 -4.66
CA ARG A 38 1.23 -11.33 -3.87
C ARG A 38 2.37 -11.74 -2.96
N LYS A 39 2.31 -12.93 -2.37
CA LYS A 39 3.40 -13.47 -1.55
C LYS A 39 4.66 -13.65 -2.38
N THR A 40 4.55 -14.29 -3.55
CA THR A 40 5.68 -14.49 -4.49
C THR A 40 6.32 -13.15 -4.87
N ILE A 41 5.51 -12.19 -5.35
CA ILE A 41 6.00 -10.86 -5.74
C ILE A 41 6.70 -10.19 -4.55
N THR A 42 6.10 -10.26 -3.34
CA THR A 42 6.70 -9.66 -2.16
C THR A 42 8.05 -10.28 -1.84
N GLN A 43 8.17 -11.59 -1.87
CA GLN A 43 9.43 -12.28 -1.56
C GLN A 43 10.55 -11.91 -2.54
N VAL A 44 10.28 -12.00 -3.83
CA VAL A 44 11.29 -11.65 -4.84
C VAL A 44 11.74 -10.20 -4.71
N MET A 45 10.79 -9.27 -4.53
CA MET A 45 11.13 -7.86 -4.35
C MET A 45 11.90 -7.59 -3.07
N MET A 46 11.56 -8.30 -1.97
CA MET A 46 12.29 -8.12 -0.71
C MET A 46 13.74 -8.63 -0.80
N LEU A 47 14.00 -9.76 -1.47
CA LEU A 47 15.37 -10.22 -1.68
C LEU A 47 16.22 -9.17 -2.40
N ARG A 48 15.68 -8.57 -3.47
CA ARG A 48 16.38 -7.50 -4.21
C ARG A 48 16.59 -6.23 -3.36
N LEU A 49 15.62 -5.85 -2.53
CA LEU A 49 15.75 -4.70 -1.63
C LEU A 49 16.72 -4.98 -0.48
N ILE A 50 16.84 -6.24 -0.03
CA ILE A 50 17.84 -6.66 0.95
C ILE A 50 19.24 -6.47 0.37
N GLU A 51 19.48 -6.92 -0.87
CA GLU A 51 20.75 -6.70 -1.57
C GLU A 51 21.13 -5.21 -1.58
N VAL A 52 20.18 -4.33 -1.95
CA VAL A 52 20.39 -2.88 -1.95
C VAL A 52 20.67 -2.32 -0.55
N ALA A 53 19.96 -2.78 0.48
CA ALA A 53 20.19 -2.32 1.85
C ALA A 53 21.56 -2.76 2.38
N GLN A 54 22.01 -3.96 2.01
CA GLN A 54 23.37 -4.47 2.33
C GLN A 54 24.44 -3.65 1.62
N GLU A 55 24.29 -3.40 0.30
CA GLU A 55 25.21 -2.55 -0.47
C GLU A 55 25.34 -1.13 0.15
N ASN A 56 24.24 -0.59 0.66
CA ASN A 56 24.21 0.75 1.26
C ASN A 56 24.59 0.78 2.74
N GLY A 57 24.82 -0.37 3.39
CA GLY A 57 25.11 -0.44 4.81
C GLY A 57 23.95 0.01 5.72
N GLU A 58 22.69 -0.35 5.36
CA GLU A 58 21.47 0.06 6.07
C GLU A 58 20.80 -1.10 6.83
N PRO A 59 21.36 -1.54 8.00
CA PRO A 59 20.91 -2.75 8.71
C PRO A 59 19.46 -2.68 9.21
N GLU A 60 18.97 -1.49 9.55
CA GLU A 60 17.57 -1.33 9.96
C GLU A 60 16.58 -1.57 8.79
N LEU A 61 16.95 -1.16 7.58
CA LEU A 61 16.14 -1.41 6.39
C LEU A 61 16.22 -2.88 6.02
N GLU A 62 17.40 -3.48 6.04
CA GLU A 62 17.61 -4.90 5.82
C GLU A 62 16.69 -5.74 6.73
N THR A 63 16.73 -5.48 8.05
CA THR A 63 15.87 -6.14 9.04
C THR A 63 14.38 -5.96 8.69
N SER A 64 13.97 -4.76 8.27
CA SER A 64 12.58 -4.46 7.86
C SER A 64 12.18 -5.24 6.61
N TYR A 65 13.09 -5.40 5.65
CA TYR A 65 12.85 -6.16 4.43
C TYR A 65 12.78 -7.66 4.72
N TRP A 66 13.64 -8.22 5.55
CA TRP A 66 13.55 -9.61 6.02
C TRP A 66 12.23 -9.89 6.74
N ASN A 67 11.78 -9.02 7.65
CA ASN A 67 10.47 -9.15 8.29
C ASN A 67 9.31 -9.15 7.29
N THR A 68 9.48 -8.44 6.17
CA THR A 68 8.47 -8.40 5.11
C THR A 68 8.54 -9.65 4.24
N TYR A 69 9.73 -10.17 3.96
CA TYR A 69 9.93 -11.43 3.25
C TYR A 69 9.21 -12.59 3.95
N TYR A 70 9.33 -12.68 5.28
CA TYR A 70 8.68 -13.71 6.08
C TYR A 70 7.20 -13.44 6.40
N CYS A 71 6.61 -12.36 5.86
CA CYS A 71 5.18 -12.08 6.06
C CYS A 71 4.32 -13.23 5.56
N GLN A 72 3.55 -13.85 6.43
CA GLN A 72 2.73 -15.04 6.12
C GLN A 72 3.55 -16.22 5.57
N GLN A 73 4.77 -16.41 6.02
CA GLN A 73 5.54 -17.62 5.70
C GLN A 73 4.80 -18.86 6.20
N ASN A 74 4.39 -18.82 7.47
CA ASN A 74 3.55 -19.84 8.08
C ASN A 74 2.14 -19.28 8.30
N ILE A 75 1.14 -20.05 7.95
CA ILE A 75 -0.25 -19.74 8.15
C ILE A 75 -0.98 -20.98 8.68
N ILE A 76 -2.12 -20.75 9.31
CA ILE A 76 -3.03 -21.81 9.71
C ILE A 76 -4.40 -21.59 9.10
N THR A 77 -5.09 -22.69 8.82
CA THR A 77 -6.49 -22.65 8.42
C THR A 77 -7.34 -23.42 9.41
N ALA A 78 -8.46 -22.84 9.81
CA ALA A 78 -9.44 -23.44 10.71
C ALA A 78 -10.80 -22.80 10.48
N ASP A 79 -11.87 -23.58 10.63
CA ASP A 79 -13.26 -23.11 10.50
C ASP A 79 -13.53 -22.29 9.22
N GLY A 80 -12.97 -22.72 8.08
CA GLY A 80 -13.11 -22.04 6.80
C GLY A 80 -12.38 -20.70 6.72
N ARG A 81 -11.47 -20.40 7.64
CA ARG A 81 -10.72 -19.14 7.71
C ARG A 81 -9.21 -19.36 7.74
N LEU A 82 -8.49 -18.37 7.23
CA LEU A 82 -7.03 -18.33 7.19
C LEU A 82 -6.51 -17.30 8.19
N TYR A 83 -5.54 -17.70 8.97
CA TYR A 83 -4.86 -16.90 9.99
C TYR A 83 -3.35 -16.93 9.73
N GLY A 84 -2.68 -15.82 10.00
CA GLY A 84 -1.23 -15.73 9.84
C GLY A 84 -0.65 -14.44 10.37
N LYS A 85 0.67 -14.42 10.54
CA LYS A 85 1.40 -13.26 11.00
C LYS A 85 1.58 -12.24 9.88
N TYR A 86 1.14 -11.01 10.10
CA TYR A 86 1.28 -9.89 9.18
C TYR A 86 2.41 -8.95 9.63
N CYS A 87 3.34 -8.65 8.74
CA CYS A 87 4.44 -7.72 9.03
C CYS A 87 4.00 -6.27 9.21
N LYS A 88 2.79 -5.94 8.77
CA LYS A 88 2.22 -4.57 8.75
C LYS A 88 3.04 -3.55 7.98
N ASN A 89 4.08 -3.99 7.28
CA ASN A 89 4.93 -3.13 6.47
C ASN A 89 4.12 -2.57 5.28
N ARG A 90 4.38 -1.32 4.92
CA ARG A 90 3.73 -0.65 3.80
C ARG A 90 4.16 -1.19 2.44
N PHE A 91 5.26 -1.90 2.42
CA PHE A 91 5.88 -2.46 1.22
C PHE A 91 5.43 -3.89 0.94
N CYS A 92 4.80 -4.52 1.90
CA CYS A 92 4.23 -5.85 1.75
C CYS A 92 2.93 -5.79 0.96
N THR A 93 2.88 -6.41 -0.21
CA THR A 93 1.67 -6.41 -1.04
C THR A 93 0.51 -7.15 -0.37
N LEU A 94 0.80 -8.15 0.46
CA LEU A 94 -0.20 -8.86 1.27
C LEU A 94 -0.84 -7.91 2.29
N CYS A 95 -0.01 -7.23 3.11
CA CYS A 95 -0.50 -6.26 4.09
C CYS A 95 -1.21 -5.07 3.44
N CYS A 96 -0.73 -4.64 2.27
CA CYS A 96 -1.36 -3.56 1.51
C CYS A 96 -2.74 -3.95 0.99
N SER A 97 -2.94 -5.20 0.53
CA SER A 97 -4.25 -5.64 0.03
C SER A 97 -5.30 -5.67 1.15
N ILE A 98 -4.92 -6.13 2.35
CA ILE A 98 -5.81 -6.15 3.52
C ILE A 98 -6.14 -4.73 3.96
N ARG A 99 -5.11 -3.89 4.11
CA ARG A 99 -5.31 -2.47 4.48
C ARG A 99 -6.18 -1.74 3.48
N LYS A 100 -6.05 -2.05 2.18
CA LYS A 100 -6.91 -1.49 1.14
C LYS A 100 -8.37 -1.84 1.39
N ALA A 101 -8.70 -3.12 1.62
CA ALA A 101 -10.06 -3.55 1.91
C ALA A 101 -10.62 -2.87 3.18
N GLU A 102 -9.84 -2.83 4.25
CA GLU A 102 -10.23 -2.14 5.49
C GLU A 102 -10.51 -0.66 5.27
N MET A 103 -9.67 0.01 4.46
CA MET A 103 -9.84 1.43 4.18
C MET A 103 -11.07 1.69 3.31
N ILE A 104 -11.32 0.87 2.28
CA ILE A 104 -12.55 0.98 1.48
C ILE A 104 -13.77 0.82 2.39
N ASN A 105 -13.83 -0.25 3.19
CA ASN A 105 -14.94 -0.51 4.10
C ASN A 105 -15.15 0.63 5.12
N LYS A 106 -14.08 1.30 5.51
CA LYS A 106 -14.13 2.40 6.48
C LYS A 106 -14.55 3.74 5.88
N TYR A 107 -14.05 4.07 4.68
CA TYR A 107 -14.24 5.39 4.07
C TYR A 107 -15.42 5.46 3.12
N TYR A 108 -15.67 4.42 2.34
CA TYR A 108 -16.71 4.40 1.33
C TYR A 108 -18.11 4.75 1.86
N PRO A 109 -18.61 4.19 3.00
CA PRO A 109 -19.93 4.52 3.53
C PRO A 109 -20.14 6.00 3.87
N VAL A 110 -19.06 6.69 4.25
CA VAL A 110 -19.10 8.13 4.54
C VAL A 110 -19.03 8.95 3.25
N MET A 111 -18.10 8.59 2.37
CA MET A 111 -17.86 9.31 1.12
C MET A 111 -19.00 9.13 0.10
N LYS A 112 -19.71 8.00 0.13
CA LYS A 112 -20.92 7.75 -0.67
C LYS A 112 -22.00 8.82 -0.48
N LYS A 113 -22.01 9.49 0.68
CA LYS A 113 -22.95 10.60 0.97
C LYS A 113 -22.54 11.95 0.36
N TRP A 114 -21.36 12.03 -0.28
CA TRP A 114 -20.92 13.26 -0.94
C TRP A 114 -21.64 13.44 -2.28
N LYS A 115 -22.28 14.59 -2.48
CA LYS A 115 -23.10 14.83 -3.68
C LYS A 115 -22.27 14.98 -4.94
N GLU A 116 -21.14 15.69 -4.86
CA GLU A 116 -20.28 15.99 -6.02
C GLU A 116 -18.80 15.90 -5.66
N PRO A 117 -18.26 14.69 -5.47
CA PRO A 117 -16.84 14.52 -5.19
C PRO A 117 -15.98 14.86 -6.42
N TYR A 118 -14.82 15.44 -6.17
CA TYR A 118 -13.82 15.76 -7.19
C TYR A 118 -12.52 15.05 -6.91
N PHE A 119 -11.91 14.55 -7.97
CA PHE A 119 -10.56 14.00 -7.95
C PHE A 119 -9.58 15.12 -8.31
N LEU A 120 -8.55 15.29 -7.52
CA LEU A 120 -7.52 16.30 -7.68
C LEU A 120 -6.15 15.64 -7.62
N THR A 121 -5.31 15.90 -8.63
CA THR A 121 -3.89 15.53 -8.62
C THR A 121 -3.06 16.78 -8.42
N LEU A 122 -2.25 16.81 -7.36
CA LEU A 122 -1.30 17.89 -7.08
C LEU A 122 0.13 17.39 -7.23
N THR A 123 0.84 17.94 -8.18
CA THR A 123 2.23 17.57 -8.48
C THR A 123 3.14 18.77 -8.54
N VAL A 124 4.44 18.52 -8.61
CA VAL A 124 5.48 19.53 -8.84
C VAL A 124 6.52 18.99 -9.83
N LYS A 125 7.43 19.85 -10.27
CA LYS A 125 8.57 19.45 -11.08
C LYS A 125 9.31 18.28 -10.44
N SER A 126 9.60 17.24 -11.22
CA SER A 126 10.35 16.07 -10.77
C SER A 126 11.74 16.44 -10.25
N CYS A 127 12.23 15.67 -9.30
CA CYS A 127 13.51 15.86 -8.64
C CYS A 127 14.42 14.63 -8.77
N ASN A 128 15.70 14.78 -8.48
CA ASN A 128 16.65 13.66 -8.36
C ASN A 128 16.50 12.94 -6.99
N ALA A 129 17.16 11.79 -6.82
CA ALA A 129 17.14 10.99 -5.61
C ALA A 129 17.52 11.82 -4.37
N TYR A 130 18.63 12.56 -4.44
CA TYR A 130 19.14 13.38 -3.33
C TYR A 130 18.11 14.38 -2.78
N ASN A 131 17.32 14.99 -3.65
CA ASN A 131 16.31 15.98 -3.27
C ASN A 131 14.96 15.37 -2.86
N LEU A 132 14.72 14.09 -3.14
CA LEU A 132 13.42 13.47 -2.90
C LEU A 132 12.95 13.54 -1.44
N PRO A 133 13.78 13.25 -0.40
CA PRO A 133 13.37 13.37 0.99
C PRO A 133 12.91 14.79 1.37
N ARG A 134 13.61 15.81 0.86
CA ARG A 134 13.25 17.23 1.07
C ARG A 134 11.92 17.56 0.41
N TYR A 135 11.68 17.05 -0.83
CA TYR A 135 10.41 17.25 -1.53
C TYR A 135 9.27 16.59 -0.78
N ILE A 136 9.40 15.33 -0.37
CA ILE A 136 8.39 14.62 0.43
C ILE A 136 8.07 15.35 1.74
N LYS A 137 9.09 15.87 2.43
CA LYS A 137 8.91 16.70 3.64
C LYS A 137 8.10 17.96 3.31
N LYS A 138 8.46 18.70 2.25
CA LYS A 138 7.77 19.91 1.84
C LYS A 138 6.33 19.63 1.39
N PHE A 139 6.09 18.52 0.69
CA PHE A 139 4.74 18.05 0.32
C PHE A 139 3.85 17.86 1.55
N THR A 140 4.32 17.05 2.49
CA THR A 140 3.55 16.71 3.69
C THR A 140 3.28 17.93 4.57
N GLN A 141 4.28 18.78 4.79
CA GLN A 141 4.13 20.02 5.54
C GLN A 141 3.25 21.04 4.82
N GLY A 142 3.36 21.15 3.50
CA GLY A 142 2.57 22.07 2.69
C GLY A 142 1.09 21.80 2.80
N ILE A 143 0.65 20.58 2.53
CA ILE A 143 -0.76 20.22 2.60
C ILE A 143 -1.30 20.32 4.05
N GLN A 144 -0.48 20.01 5.06
CA GLN A 144 -0.85 20.18 6.48
C GLN A 144 -1.07 21.66 6.81
N ARG A 145 -0.20 22.57 6.35
CA ARG A 145 -0.35 24.02 6.55
C ARG A 145 -1.61 24.54 5.88
N ILE A 146 -1.86 24.15 4.62
CA ILE A 146 -3.08 24.56 3.89
C ILE A 146 -4.32 24.11 4.63
N THR A 147 -4.44 22.83 4.96
CA THR A 147 -5.62 22.29 5.64
C THR A 147 -5.80 22.87 7.06
N ALA A 148 -4.72 23.11 7.80
CA ALA A 148 -4.76 23.73 9.11
C ALA A 148 -5.19 25.22 9.06
N LYS A 149 -4.67 25.99 8.08
CA LYS A 149 -5.07 27.37 7.82
C LYS A 149 -6.58 27.48 7.61
N HIS A 150 -7.13 26.65 6.70
CA HIS A 150 -8.56 26.68 6.39
C HIS A 150 -9.43 26.13 7.53
N ARG A 151 -8.94 25.14 8.30
CA ARG A 151 -9.62 24.68 9.51
C ARG A 151 -9.77 25.81 10.54
N LYS A 152 -8.68 26.57 10.81
CA LYS A 152 -8.71 27.71 11.73
C LYS A 152 -9.65 28.83 11.25
N ARG A 153 -9.65 29.13 9.94
CA ARG A 153 -10.60 30.11 9.36
C ARG A 153 -12.06 29.69 9.58
N TYR A 154 -12.36 28.43 9.25
CA TYR A 154 -13.70 27.87 9.46
C TYR A 154 -14.14 27.93 10.93
N GLN A 155 -13.26 27.59 11.87
CA GLN A 155 -13.54 27.68 13.32
C GLN A 155 -13.84 29.09 13.80
N ARG A 156 -13.34 30.12 13.09
CA ARG A 156 -13.63 31.54 13.35
C ARG A 156 -14.84 32.06 12.57
N GLY A 157 -15.64 31.19 11.98
CA GLY A 157 -16.77 31.58 11.13
C GLY A 157 -16.38 32.17 9.77
N GLN A 158 -15.11 32.02 9.34
CA GLN A 158 -14.58 32.56 8.10
C GLN A 158 -14.35 31.45 7.07
N GLY A 159 -15.15 31.42 6.00
CA GLY A 159 -15.00 30.48 4.92
C GLY A 159 -15.65 29.12 5.16
N ARG A 160 -15.40 28.17 4.24
CA ARG A 160 -15.99 26.83 4.29
C ARG A 160 -14.98 25.80 4.81
N LYS A 161 -15.51 24.75 5.43
CA LYS A 161 -14.72 23.61 5.87
C LYS A 161 -14.23 22.81 4.65
N LEU A 162 -12.92 22.66 4.49
CA LEU A 162 -12.36 21.78 3.46
C LEU A 162 -12.46 20.34 3.90
N ILE A 163 -12.99 19.47 3.02
CA ILE A 163 -13.27 18.07 3.35
C ILE A 163 -12.71 17.17 2.24
N GLY A 164 -11.94 16.16 2.62
CA GLY A 164 -11.40 15.22 1.65
C GLY A 164 -10.50 14.15 2.24
N VAL A 165 -10.04 13.25 1.36
CA VAL A 165 -9.02 12.24 1.61
C VAL A 165 -7.87 12.42 0.63
N ARG A 166 -6.65 12.11 1.04
CA ARG A 166 -5.45 12.25 0.21
C ARG A 166 -4.53 11.06 0.32
N SER A 167 -3.84 10.76 -0.76
CA SER A 167 -2.72 9.82 -0.81
C SER A 167 -1.50 10.50 -1.40
N LEU A 168 -0.33 10.27 -0.79
CA LEU A 168 0.96 10.69 -1.33
C LEU A 168 1.57 9.53 -2.11
N GLU A 169 1.90 9.77 -3.36
CA GLU A 169 2.55 8.82 -4.25
C GLU A 169 3.86 9.41 -4.81
N CYS A 170 4.72 8.54 -5.32
CA CYS A 170 5.91 8.94 -6.05
C CYS A 170 6.19 7.95 -7.18
N ASN A 171 6.33 8.47 -8.38
CA ASN A 171 6.72 7.70 -9.55
C ASN A 171 8.19 7.97 -9.88
N PHE A 172 8.86 6.97 -10.46
CA PHE A 172 10.18 7.09 -11.03
C PHE A 172 10.09 7.06 -12.55
N ASN A 173 10.81 7.96 -13.22
CA ASN A 173 10.95 7.98 -14.66
C ASN A 173 12.36 7.51 -15.04
N PRO A 174 12.50 6.30 -15.64
CA PRO A 174 13.81 5.73 -15.95
C PRO A 174 14.57 6.52 -17.04
N LYS A 175 13.88 7.15 -18.00
CA LYS A 175 14.51 7.93 -19.05
C LYS A 175 15.21 9.19 -18.53
N THR A 176 14.59 9.87 -17.58
CA THR A 176 15.13 11.11 -16.99
C THR A 176 15.81 10.89 -15.66
N LYS A 177 15.77 9.67 -15.11
CA LYS A 177 16.27 9.29 -13.78
C LYS A 177 15.74 10.22 -12.67
N LYS A 178 14.47 10.64 -12.78
CA LYS A 178 13.83 11.57 -11.85
C LYS A 178 12.61 10.98 -11.17
N TYR A 179 12.35 11.48 -9.98
CA TYR A 179 11.25 11.12 -9.12
C TYR A 179 10.17 12.20 -9.18
N ASN A 180 8.92 11.78 -9.27
CA ASN A 180 7.76 12.67 -9.32
C ASN A 180 6.81 12.40 -8.17
N PRO A 181 7.00 13.03 -7.00
CA PRO A 181 6.03 12.96 -5.92
C PRO A 181 4.76 13.75 -6.29
N HIS A 182 3.61 13.20 -5.92
CA HIS A 182 2.31 13.82 -6.16
C HIS A 182 1.28 13.37 -5.14
N PHE A 183 0.25 14.19 -4.97
CA PHE A 183 -0.94 13.81 -4.22
C PHE A 183 -2.06 13.42 -5.16
N HIS A 184 -2.74 12.33 -4.84
CA HIS A 184 -4.10 12.08 -5.29
C HIS A 184 -5.06 12.40 -4.14
N ILE A 185 -6.07 13.20 -4.42
CA ILE A 185 -7.02 13.70 -3.41
C ILE A 185 -8.43 13.50 -3.94
N ILE A 186 -9.35 12.98 -3.12
CA ILE A 186 -10.78 13.08 -3.38
C ILE A 186 -11.33 14.10 -2.40
N THR A 187 -11.94 15.16 -2.92
CA THR A 187 -12.60 16.21 -2.15
C THR A 187 -14.11 16.00 -2.17
N LYS A 188 -14.79 16.50 -1.13
CA LYS A 188 -16.25 16.41 -1.03
C LYS A 188 -16.96 17.18 -2.14
N ASP A 189 -16.35 18.28 -2.61
CA ASP A 189 -16.93 19.21 -3.58
C ASP A 189 -15.85 19.91 -4.41
N LYS A 190 -16.27 20.59 -5.47
CA LYS A 190 -15.45 21.36 -6.40
C LYS A 190 -14.71 22.49 -5.69
N TYR A 191 -15.41 23.21 -4.80
CA TYR A 191 -14.82 24.33 -4.04
C TYR A 191 -13.58 23.90 -3.27
N THR A 192 -13.65 22.78 -2.54
CA THR A 192 -12.51 22.25 -1.80
C THR A 192 -11.33 21.94 -2.73
N ALA A 193 -11.60 21.34 -3.91
CA ALA A 193 -10.57 21.01 -4.88
C ALA A 193 -9.90 22.28 -5.44
N GLU A 194 -10.68 23.30 -5.81
CA GLU A 194 -10.18 24.57 -6.35
C GLU A 194 -9.35 25.35 -5.32
N VAL A 195 -9.80 25.41 -4.08
CA VAL A 195 -9.03 26.05 -2.99
C VAL A 195 -7.71 25.33 -2.75
N LEU A 196 -7.70 24.00 -2.67
CA LEU A 196 -6.45 23.25 -2.51
C LEU A 196 -5.49 23.47 -3.67
N LEU A 197 -6.01 23.51 -4.89
CA LEU A 197 -5.22 23.77 -6.09
C LEU A 197 -4.61 25.18 -6.07
N ALA A 198 -5.38 26.21 -5.76
CA ALA A 198 -4.90 27.59 -5.70
C ALA A 198 -3.81 27.78 -4.63
N GLU A 199 -4.05 27.27 -3.42
CA GLU A 199 -3.07 27.32 -2.32
C GLU A 199 -1.80 26.52 -2.64
N TRP A 200 -1.92 25.40 -3.38
CA TRP A 200 -0.79 24.59 -3.83
C TRP A 200 0.09 25.33 -4.82
N LEU A 201 -0.51 25.98 -5.83
CA LEU A 201 0.21 26.76 -6.83
C LEU A 201 0.91 27.98 -6.20
N GLN A 202 0.29 28.59 -5.19
CA GLN A 202 0.90 29.69 -4.45
C GLN A 202 2.09 29.21 -3.60
N LEU A 203 1.96 28.04 -2.93
CA LEU A 203 3.00 27.46 -2.07
C LEU A 203 4.27 27.11 -2.85
N TRP A 204 4.11 26.57 -4.06
CA TRP A 204 5.23 26.03 -4.83
C TRP A 204 5.80 26.98 -5.89
N THR A 205 5.15 28.10 -6.16
CA THR A 205 5.48 29.06 -7.21
C THR A 205 5.49 28.46 -8.63
N SER A 206 5.43 29.31 -9.65
CA SER A 206 5.39 28.90 -11.06
C SER A 206 6.63 28.14 -11.53
N ARG A 207 7.77 28.28 -10.82
CA ARG A 207 9.02 27.56 -11.10
C ARG A 207 8.90 26.04 -10.85
N TYR A 208 8.08 25.63 -9.87
CA TYR A 208 7.96 24.24 -9.43
C TYR A 208 6.61 23.63 -9.74
N ALA A 209 5.54 24.40 -9.77
CA ALA A 209 4.21 23.93 -10.06
C ALA A 209 3.48 24.91 -10.99
N ASN A 210 2.85 24.39 -12.02
CA ASN A 210 2.00 25.16 -12.92
C ASN A 210 0.62 24.52 -13.02
N ARG A 211 -0.39 25.28 -13.46
CA ARG A 211 -1.78 24.83 -13.56
C ARG A 211 -1.95 23.66 -14.53
N ARG A 212 -1.19 23.62 -15.63
CA ARG A 212 -1.32 22.58 -16.68
C ARG A 212 -0.89 21.19 -16.20
N ALA A 213 0.00 21.13 -15.20
CA ALA A 213 0.48 19.88 -14.63
C ALA A 213 -0.45 19.31 -13.54
N GLN A 214 -1.50 20.06 -13.17
CA GLN A 214 -2.49 19.62 -12.16
C GLN A 214 -3.75 19.13 -12.86
N ASP A 215 -4.35 18.09 -12.30
CA ASP A 215 -5.62 17.55 -12.78
C ASP A 215 -6.73 17.80 -11.75
N ILE A 216 -7.89 18.21 -12.21
CA ILE A 216 -9.12 18.36 -11.43
C ILE A 216 -10.29 17.88 -12.26
N ARG A 217 -10.99 16.86 -11.77
CA ARG A 217 -12.13 16.26 -12.47
C ARG A 217 -13.21 15.78 -11.51
N LYS A 218 -14.46 15.78 -11.95
CA LYS A 218 -15.57 15.18 -11.20
C LYS A 218 -15.38 13.68 -11.09
N VAL A 219 -15.65 13.12 -9.92
CA VAL A 219 -15.62 11.66 -9.69
C VAL A 219 -16.98 11.10 -10.11
N THR A 220 -17.01 10.30 -11.16
CA THR A 220 -18.22 9.62 -11.64
C THR A 220 -18.41 8.27 -10.97
N ASP A 221 -17.31 7.61 -10.60
CA ASP A 221 -17.28 6.35 -9.87
C ASP A 221 -16.41 6.51 -8.61
N LEU A 222 -17.09 6.65 -7.47
CA LEU A 222 -16.41 6.90 -6.19
C LEU A 222 -15.64 5.67 -5.69
N GLU A 223 -16.13 4.47 -5.97
CA GLU A 223 -15.46 3.24 -5.53
C GLU A 223 -14.13 3.08 -6.25
N ASN A 224 -14.13 3.20 -7.57
CA ASN A 224 -12.91 3.18 -8.36
C ASN A 224 -11.97 4.35 -8.02
N GLY A 225 -12.50 5.54 -7.77
CA GLY A 225 -11.72 6.69 -7.32
C GLY A 225 -11.03 6.42 -5.97
N LEU A 226 -11.74 5.83 -5.02
CA LEU A 226 -11.19 5.48 -3.71
C LEU A 226 -10.15 4.36 -3.83
N VAL A 227 -10.43 3.35 -4.66
CA VAL A 227 -9.46 2.30 -5.02
C VAL A 227 -8.18 2.90 -5.59
N GLU A 228 -8.28 3.90 -6.47
CA GLU A 228 -7.13 4.58 -7.08
C GLU A 228 -6.26 5.26 -6.02
N ILE A 229 -6.86 5.99 -5.09
CA ILE A 229 -6.14 6.66 -3.99
C ILE A 229 -5.47 5.66 -3.03
N ILE A 230 -6.09 4.51 -2.78
CA ILE A 230 -5.57 3.52 -1.82
C ILE A 230 -4.56 2.56 -2.45
N LYS A 231 -4.39 2.59 -3.77
CA LYS A 231 -3.48 1.69 -4.52
C LYS A 231 -2.00 1.82 -4.15
N TYR A 232 -1.58 2.86 -3.45
CA TYR A 232 -0.18 3.20 -3.28
C TYR A 232 0.73 2.00 -2.94
N GLY A 233 0.39 1.23 -1.92
CA GLY A 233 1.21 0.08 -1.51
C GLY A 233 1.16 -1.10 -2.50
N SER A 234 0.17 -1.15 -3.40
CA SER A 234 0.04 -2.21 -4.41
C SER A 234 0.68 -1.84 -5.75
N LYS A 235 0.80 -0.55 -6.09
CA LYS A 235 1.44 -0.12 -7.35
C LYS A 235 2.94 -0.38 -7.39
N ILE A 236 3.60 -0.36 -6.25
CA ILE A 236 5.06 -0.56 -6.16
C ILE A 236 5.44 -2.01 -6.48
N PHE A 237 4.55 -2.96 -6.18
CA PHE A 237 4.77 -4.39 -6.31
C PHE A 237 3.76 -5.09 -7.22
N THR A 238 2.86 -4.35 -7.86
CA THR A 238 2.01 -4.93 -8.88
C THR A 238 2.79 -5.05 -10.18
N GLU A 239 2.41 -6.03 -10.97
CA GLU A 239 2.86 -6.09 -12.36
C GLU A 239 2.83 -4.69 -12.95
N PRO A 240 3.95 -4.20 -13.48
CA PRO A 240 3.91 -2.97 -14.24
C PRO A 240 2.83 -3.15 -15.29
N ASP A 241 2.12 -2.09 -15.60
CA ASP A 241 0.90 -2.08 -16.43
C ASP A 241 1.01 -3.01 -17.66
N LEU A 242 0.76 -4.30 -17.45
CA LEU A 242 0.73 -5.31 -18.52
C LEU A 242 -0.42 -5.07 -19.50
N LYS A 243 -1.40 -4.23 -19.10
CA LYS A 243 -2.49 -3.81 -19.96
C LYS A 243 -2.08 -2.84 -21.09
N ASN A 244 -0.93 -2.17 -20.97
CA ASN A 244 -0.37 -1.34 -22.04
C ASN A 244 0.52 -2.11 -23.02
N LYS A 245 0.56 -3.45 -22.97
CA LYS A 245 1.35 -4.31 -23.84
C LYS A 245 0.93 -4.33 -25.32
N GLN A 246 -0.13 -3.68 -25.70
CA GLN A 246 -0.49 -3.55 -27.13
C GLN A 246 0.36 -2.54 -27.92
N LYS A 247 1.27 -1.84 -27.26
CA LYS A 247 2.26 -1.00 -27.93
C LYS A 247 3.65 -1.55 -27.67
N GLU A 248 4.10 -2.29 -28.65
CA GLU A 248 5.46 -2.72 -28.98
C GLU A 248 6.61 -2.33 -28.03
N THR A 249 7.39 -3.33 -27.65
CA THR A 249 8.84 -3.30 -27.29
C THR A 249 9.28 -2.79 -25.91
N ASN A 250 8.45 -2.36 -25.00
CA ASN A 250 8.93 -2.08 -23.66
C ASN A 250 8.61 -3.24 -22.69
N THR A 251 9.57 -4.15 -22.54
CA THR A 251 9.61 -5.06 -21.39
C THR A 251 9.48 -4.21 -20.13
N ALA A 252 8.41 -4.44 -19.39
CA ALA A 252 8.24 -3.75 -18.13
C ALA A 252 9.41 -4.12 -17.20
N GLN A 253 10.11 -3.13 -16.70
CA GLN A 253 11.32 -3.30 -15.90
C GLN A 253 11.06 -2.81 -14.47
N ILE A 254 11.61 -3.53 -13.51
CA ILE A 254 11.52 -3.18 -12.09
C ILE A 254 12.83 -2.47 -11.69
N TYR A 255 12.72 -1.22 -11.27
CA TYR A 255 13.86 -0.43 -10.82
C TYR A 255 13.98 -0.49 -9.31
N VAL A 256 14.68 -1.48 -8.80
CA VAL A 256 14.75 -1.77 -7.35
C VAL A 256 15.41 -0.64 -6.56
N LYS A 257 16.53 -0.09 -7.04
CA LYS A 257 17.20 1.05 -6.37
C LYS A 257 16.32 2.30 -6.33
N ALA A 258 15.56 2.57 -7.39
CA ALA A 258 14.59 3.66 -7.39
C ALA A 258 13.45 3.41 -6.41
N LEU A 259 12.99 2.17 -6.31
CA LEU A 259 12.00 1.77 -5.32
C LEU A 259 12.52 1.98 -3.91
N ASP A 260 13.71 1.51 -3.58
CA ASP A 260 14.36 1.71 -2.29
C ASP A 260 14.44 3.20 -1.91
N THR A 261 14.89 4.04 -2.85
CA THR A 261 14.93 5.50 -2.69
C THR A 261 13.55 6.09 -2.33
N ILE A 262 12.48 5.64 -3.01
CA ILE A 262 11.10 6.09 -2.72
C ILE A 262 10.69 5.64 -1.32
N LEU A 263 10.93 4.38 -0.99
CA LEU A 263 10.53 3.78 0.29
C LEU A 263 11.24 4.47 1.46
N THR A 264 12.52 4.72 1.34
CA THR A 264 13.35 5.43 2.31
C THR A 264 12.85 6.87 2.49
N ALA A 265 12.64 7.61 1.40
CA ALA A 265 12.14 8.98 1.47
C ALA A 265 10.75 9.09 2.13
N MET A 266 9.93 8.04 2.04
CA MET A 266 8.59 7.97 2.63
C MET A 266 8.54 7.31 4.01
N LYS A 267 9.66 6.79 4.53
CA LYS A 267 9.75 6.19 5.87
C LYS A 267 9.20 7.16 6.92
N GLY A 268 8.30 6.68 7.79
CA GLY A 268 7.69 7.50 8.84
C GLY A 268 6.66 8.54 8.37
N LYS A 269 6.36 8.66 7.08
CA LYS A 269 5.35 9.63 6.61
C LYS A 269 3.95 9.01 6.55
N ARG A 270 2.93 9.83 6.83
CA ARG A 270 1.53 9.44 6.65
C ARG A 270 1.17 9.58 5.17
N ILE A 271 1.16 8.44 4.46
CA ILE A 271 0.87 8.40 3.03
C ILE A 271 -0.60 8.68 2.76
N PHE A 272 -1.51 8.02 3.46
CA PHE A 272 -2.94 8.26 3.35
C PHE A 272 -3.46 9.01 4.58
N ASP A 273 -4.29 10.01 4.34
CA ASP A 273 -4.89 10.82 5.41
C ASP A 273 -6.23 11.43 4.99
N ARG A 274 -7.03 11.82 5.98
CA ARG A 274 -8.28 12.57 5.79
C ARG A 274 -8.18 13.95 6.42
N PHE A 275 -9.00 14.86 5.95
CA PHE A 275 -9.15 16.18 6.54
C PHE A 275 -10.61 16.63 6.50
N GLY A 276 -11.02 17.38 7.51
CA GLY A 276 -12.32 18.05 7.58
C GLY A 276 -13.51 17.16 7.92
N PHE A 277 -13.36 15.86 8.20
CA PHE A 277 -14.45 15.01 8.66
C PHE A 277 -13.96 13.90 9.57
N ASP A 278 -14.88 13.36 10.37
CA ASP A 278 -14.63 12.23 11.24
C ASP A 278 -15.30 10.98 10.68
N LEU A 279 -14.71 9.84 11.00
CA LEU A 279 -15.29 8.54 10.69
C LEU A 279 -16.12 8.08 11.87
N PRO A 280 -17.22 7.35 11.64
CA PRO A 280 -17.97 6.71 12.71
C PRO A 280 -17.04 5.91 13.62
N GLN A 281 -17.27 6.01 14.92
CA GLN A 281 -16.56 5.12 15.85
C GLN A 281 -16.91 3.68 15.48
N GLN A 282 -15.90 2.90 15.13
CA GLN A 282 -16.09 1.46 15.00
C GLN A 282 -16.33 0.95 16.42
N THR A 283 -17.46 0.31 16.66
CA THR A 283 -17.64 -0.54 17.83
C THR A 283 -16.41 -1.42 17.92
N LYS A 284 -15.74 -1.41 19.07
CA LYS A 284 -14.56 -2.26 19.29
C LYS A 284 -14.99 -3.67 18.91
N LYS A 285 -14.50 -4.20 17.81
CA LYS A 285 -14.69 -5.60 17.46
C LYS A 285 -14.26 -6.37 18.69
N GLN A 286 -15.16 -7.17 19.26
CA GLN A 286 -14.83 -8.02 20.38
C GLN A 286 -13.57 -8.79 20.00
N LYS A 287 -12.56 -8.72 20.84
CA LYS A 287 -11.40 -9.59 20.70
C LYS A 287 -11.92 -10.99 21.00
N TYR A 288 -12.27 -11.72 19.97
CA TYR A 288 -12.49 -13.14 20.12
C TYR A 288 -11.13 -13.72 20.46
N SER A 289 -10.91 -14.00 21.73
CA SER A 289 -9.98 -15.03 22.13
C SER A 289 -10.60 -16.31 21.61
N ALA A 290 -10.15 -16.77 20.45
CA ALA A 290 -10.60 -18.05 19.95
C ALA A 290 -10.18 -19.08 20.99
N LYS A 291 -11.14 -19.59 21.76
CA LYS A 291 -10.98 -20.82 22.50
C LYS A 291 -10.46 -21.84 21.48
N LEU A 292 -9.41 -22.56 21.85
CA LEU A 292 -8.79 -23.66 21.15
C LEU A 292 -9.50 -24.09 19.85
N LEU A 293 -8.85 -23.83 18.73
CA LEU A 293 -9.28 -24.41 17.46
C LEU A 293 -9.15 -25.92 17.60
N SER A 294 -10.25 -26.63 17.56
CA SER A 294 -10.27 -28.08 17.77
C SER A 294 -9.64 -28.86 16.62
N LYS A 295 -9.64 -28.25 15.42
CA LYS A 295 -9.00 -28.79 14.22
C LYS A 295 -8.42 -27.64 13.40
N TYR A 296 -7.14 -27.67 13.12
CA TYR A 296 -6.48 -26.72 12.23
C TYR A 296 -5.48 -27.43 11.33
N HIS A 297 -5.15 -26.82 10.20
CA HIS A 297 -4.10 -27.25 9.29
C HIS A 297 -3.01 -26.19 9.26
N GLU A 298 -1.76 -26.63 9.30
CA GLU A 298 -0.58 -25.79 9.16
C GLU A 298 -0.09 -25.81 7.72
N TRP A 299 0.31 -24.65 7.24
CA TRP A 299 0.79 -24.45 5.88
C TRP A 299 2.05 -23.61 5.91
N GLU A 300 3.07 -24.04 5.16
CA GLU A 300 4.29 -23.31 4.96
C GLU A 300 4.39 -22.86 3.51
N TYR A 301 4.82 -21.61 3.28
CA TYR A 301 4.99 -21.11 1.92
C TYR A 301 6.27 -21.67 1.31
N ASN A 302 6.10 -22.34 0.17
CA ASN A 302 7.19 -22.89 -0.63
C ASN A 302 7.47 -21.97 -1.84
N PRO A 303 8.60 -21.24 -1.87
CA PRO A 303 8.92 -20.32 -2.96
C PRO A 303 9.08 -21.01 -4.33
N LYS A 304 9.48 -22.30 -4.35
CA LYS A 304 9.69 -23.04 -5.59
C LYS A 304 8.41 -23.28 -6.37
N ILE A 305 7.31 -23.46 -5.64
CA ILE A 305 5.98 -23.69 -6.22
C ILE A 305 5.07 -22.45 -6.13
N SER A 306 5.53 -21.37 -5.49
CA SER A 306 4.80 -20.11 -5.31
C SER A 306 3.45 -20.24 -4.57
N ASP A 307 3.34 -21.22 -3.68
CA ASP A 307 2.12 -21.50 -2.91
C ASP A 307 2.45 -21.97 -1.49
N TRP A 308 1.42 -22.06 -0.63
CA TRP A 308 1.53 -22.70 0.67
C TRP A 308 1.23 -24.19 0.53
N GLU A 309 2.09 -24.98 1.12
CA GLU A 309 2.02 -26.43 1.18
C GLU A 309 1.61 -26.84 2.60
N ASN A 310 0.68 -27.78 2.69
CA ASN A 310 0.25 -28.36 3.97
C ASN A 310 1.39 -29.18 4.55
N SER A 311 1.81 -28.88 5.77
CA SER A 311 2.97 -29.51 6.41
C SER A 311 2.77 -31.02 6.68
N ALA A 312 1.52 -31.50 6.71
CA ALA A 312 1.20 -32.90 6.97
C ALA A 312 0.86 -33.70 5.71
N THR A 313 0.18 -33.10 4.73
CA THR A 313 -0.36 -33.80 3.55
C THR A 313 0.34 -33.48 2.24
N GLY A 314 1.12 -32.39 2.17
CA GLY A 314 1.71 -31.89 0.93
C GLY A 314 0.71 -31.22 -0.03
N GLU A 315 -0.55 -31.03 0.38
CA GLU A 315 -1.55 -30.35 -0.44
C GLU A 315 -1.21 -28.86 -0.63
N LEU A 316 -1.60 -28.31 -1.79
CA LEU A 316 -1.44 -26.90 -2.10
C LEU A 316 -2.69 -26.10 -1.66
N LEU A 317 -2.47 -24.98 -1.00
CA LEU A 317 -3.57 -24.15 -0.47
C LEU A 317 -4.37 -23.49 -1.57
N SER A 318 -3.72 -22.93 -2.60
CA SER A 318 -4.38 -22.14 -3.61
C SER A 318 -4.35 -22.77 -5.01
N GLY A 319 -3.38 -23.63 -5.31
CA GLY A 319 -3.11 -24.11 -6.65
C GLY A 319 -2.73 -22.96 -7.60
N TYR A 320 -1.98 -21.97 -7.09
CA TYR A 320 -1.49 -20.88 -7.91
C TYR A 320 -0.29 -21.32 -8.74
N GLU A 321 -0.37 -21.11 -10.04
CA GLU A 321 0.74 -21.28 -10.96
C GLU A 321 1.24 -19.91 -11.40
N MET A 322 2.55 -19.67 -11.29
CA MET A 322 3.13 -18.41 -11.70
C MET A 322 3.20 -18.30 -13.22
N PRO A 323 2.54 -17.31 -13.85
CA PRO A 323 2.63 -17.14 -15.29
C PRO A 323 4.06 -16.84 -15.75
N SER A 324 4.49 -17.40 -16.88
CA SER A 324 5.84 -17.25 -17.44
C SER A 324 6.25 -15.79 -17.63
N HIS A 325 5.32 -14.93 -18.05
CA HIS A 325 5.58 -13.49 -18.21
C HIS A 325 5.85 -12.77 -16.88
N LEU A 326 5.24 -13.22 -15.78
CA LEU A 326 5.51 -12.68 -14.45
C LEU A 326 6.85 -13.19 -13.94
N GLN A 327 7.15 -14.46 -14.15
CA GLN A 327 8.44 -15.05 -13.82
C GLN A 327 9.57 -14.31 -14.54
N ALA A 328 9.49 -14.14 -15.85
CA ALA A 328 10.46 -13.38 -16.62
C ALA A 328 10.63 -11.94 -16.13
N LEU A 329 9.53 -11.27 -15.75
CA LEU A 329 9.59 -9.92 -15.19
C LEU A 329 10.33 -9.88 -13.85
N LEU A 330 10.09 -10.85 -12.96
CA LEU A 330 10.72 -10.91 -11.65
C LEU A 330 12.21 -11.30 -11.72
N GLU A 331 12.59 -12.04 -12.74
CA GLU A 331 13.99 -12.42 -13.03
C GLU A 331 14.79 -11.25 -13.61
N HIS A 332 14.15 -10.38 -14.42
CA HIS A 332 14.79 -9.23 -15.06
C HIS A 332 14.77 -8.01 -14.14
N ASN A 333 15.82 -7.86 -13.39
CA ASN A 333 16.03 -6.70 -12.54
C ASN A 333 17.00 -5.71 -13.20
N VAL A 334 16.54 -4.48 -13.43
CA VAL A 334 17.39 -3.43 -14.00
C VAL A 334 17.94 -2.56 -12.88
N ASN A 335 19.02 -3.03 -12.26
CA ASN A 335 19.76 -2.23 -11.27
C ASN A 335 20.89 -1.41 -11.90
N ASP A 336 21.27 -1.74 -13.13
CA ASP A 336 22.59 -1.42 -13.69
C ASP A 336 22.64 -0.02 -14.21
N ASN A 337 22.30 1.00 -13.99
CA ASN A 337 22.51 2.35 -14.56
C ASN A 337 21.65 3.47 -13.96
N LEU A 338 21.33 3.36 -12.68
CA LEU A 338 20.56 4.43 -12.03
C LEU A 338 21.41 5.60 -11.50
N TYR A 339 22.73 5.46 -11.48
CA TYR A 339 23.68 6.47 -10.98
C TYR A 339 24.76 6.78 -11.99
#